data_90c463ff767ef16b1e7cf205febd9754
#
_entry.id   90c463ff767ef16b1e7cf205febd9754
#
_cell.length_a   1.000
_cell.length_b   1.000
_cell.length_c   1.000
_cell.angle_alpha   90.00
_cell.angle_beta   90.00
_cell.angle_gamma   90.00
#
_symmetry.space_group_name_H-M   'P 1'
#
loop_
_entity.id
_entity.type
_entity.pdbx_description
1 polymer ?
#
loop_
_entity_poly.entity_id
_entity_poly.type
_entity_poly.pdbx_seq_one_letter_code
_entity_poly.pdbx_strand_id
1 'polypeptide(L)'
;AHLNPAVTLAFAAIGQFPWAWVMPFVGAQMLGALLGAAVVWLHYYPHWEATNDPATTLGVFATGPAIRSYAANFISEFIGTAVLIFGLLAFTKGKWTDGLNPIGVGILITAIGLSLGGTTGYAINPARDLGPRLAHAILPIAHKGDSDWPYAWVPILGPLAGGVVGALIFTVLP
;
A
#
# COMPACT_ATOMS: atom_id res chain seq x y z
N ALA A 1 6.29 -9.65 10.52
CA ALA A 1 5.18 -8.70 10.70
C ALA A 1 4.66 -8.27 9.32
N HIS A 2 3.33 -8.18 9.17
CA HIS A 2 2.72 -7.66 7.96
C HIS A 2 2.23 -6.23 8.24
N LEU A 3 2.65 -5.27 7.42
CA LEU A 3 2.19 -3.86 7.48
C LEU A 3 1.26 -3.53 6.30
N ASN A 4 0.65 -4.57 5.71
CA ASN A 4 -0.08 -4.47 4.44
C ASN A 4 -1.21 -5.51 4.41
N PRO A 5 -2.49 -5.10 4.29
CA PRO A 5 -3.62 -6.02 4.18
C PRO A 5 -3.51 -6.99 3.01
N ALA A 6 -2.97 -6.56 1.86
CA ALA A 6 -2.79 -7.44 0.71
C ALA A 6 -1.78 -8.55 1.00
N VAL A 7 -0.69 -8.25 1.71
CA VAL A 7 0.27 -9.27 2.18
C VAL A 7 -0.40 -10.23 3.15
N THR A 8 -1.13 -9.71 4.14
CA THR A 8 -1.82 -10.52 5.15
C THR A 8 -2.80 -11.48 4.50
N LEU A 9 -3.63 -10.99 3.56
CA LEU A 9 -4.61 -11.80 2.85
C LEU A 9 -3.94 -12.83 1.93
N ALA A 10 -2.89 -12.44 1.19
CA ALA A 10 -2.16 -13.32 0.29
C ALA A 10 -1.54 -14.51 1.03
N PHE A 11 -0.89 -14.27 2.17
CA PHE A 11 -0.30 -15.33 2.99
C PHE A 11 -1.37 -16.23 3.64
N ALA A 12 -2.53 -15.67 4.03
CA ALA A 12 -3.65 -16.45 4.53
C ALA A 12 -4.24 -17.34 3.43
N ALA A 13 -4.37 -16.84 2.20
CA ALA A 13 -4.91 -17.59 1.07
C ALA A 13 -4.09 -18.85 0.71
N ILE A 14 -2.78 -18.83 0.96
CA ILE A 14 -1.89 -19.98 0.74
C ILE A 14 -1.57 -20.76 2.03
N GLY A 15 -2.31 -20.52 3.12
CA GLY A 15 -2.18 -21.25 4.38
C GLY A 15 -0.94 -20.90 5.22
N GLN A 16 -0.20 -19.85 4.88
CA GLN A 16 0.98 -19.38 5.62
C GLN A 16 0.67 -18.38 6.73
N PHE A 17 -0.61 -17.99 6.87
CA PHE A 17 -1.08 -17.12 7.94
C PHE A 17 -2.49 -17.55 8.41
N PRO A 18 -2.75 -17.63 9.72
CA PRO A 18 -4.05 -18.08 10.22
C PRO A 18 -5.16 -17.06 9.91
N TRP A 19 -6.26 -17.50 9.32
CA TRP A 19 -7.43 -16.67 8.99
C TRP A 19 -8.02 -15.90 10.19
N ALA A 20 -7.99 -16.50 11.38
CA ALA A 20 -8.46 -15.87 12.61
C ALA A 20 -7.73 -14.54 12.93
N TRP A 21 -6.51 -14.37 12.45
CA TRP A 21 -5.70 -13.17 12.67
C TRP A 21 -5.79 -12.15 11.54
N VAL A 22 -6.42 -12.47 10.42
CA VAL A 22 -6.51 -11.55 9.27
C VAL A 22 -7.18 -10.23 9.67
N MET A 23 -8.39 -10.28 10.24
CA MET A 23 -9.13 -9.07 10.62
C MET A 23 -8.44 -8.27 11.74
N PRO A 24 -7.92 -8.87 12.82
CA PRO A 24 -7.11 -8.15 13.80
C PRO A 24 -5.90 -7.43 13.20
N PHE A 25 -5.18 -8.07 12.27
CA PHE A 25 -4.04 -7.46 11.59
C PHE A 25 -4.47 -6.30 10.69
N VAL A 26 -5.51 -6.49 9.87
CA VAL A 26 -6.03 -5.42 9.01
C VAL A 26 -6.50 -4.23 9.83
N GLY A 27 -7.20 -4.47 10.95
CA GLY A 27 -7.63 -3.40 11.85
C GLY A 27 -6.45 -2.62 12.45
N ALA A 28 -5.43 -3.32 12.92
CA ALA A 28 -4.21 -2.70 13.45
C ALA A 28 -3.44 -1.92 12.37
N GLN A 29 -3.34 -2.46 11.15
CA GLN A 29 -2.69 -1.80 10.01
C GLN A 29 -3.42 -0.51 9.62
N MET A 30 -4.75 -0.55 9.54
CA MET A 30 -5.58 0.62 9.24
C MET A 30 -5.45 1.70 10.32
N LEU A 31 -5.54 1.31 11.60
CA LEU A 31 -5.38 2.23 12.71
C LEU A 31 -3.98 2.85 12.73
N GLY A 32 -2.94 2.02 12.54
CA GLY A 32 -1.56 2.48 12.48
C GLY A 32 -1.32 3.46 11.33
N ALA A 33 -1.90 3.20 10.14
CA ALA A 33 -1.80 4.08 8.99
C ALA A 33 -2.51 5.41 9.22
N LEU A 34 -3.71 5.40 9.82
CA LEU A 34 -4.45 6.61 10.19
C LEU A 34 -3.68 7.45 11.22
N LEU A 35 -3.17 6.83 12.28
CA LEU A 35 -2.39 7.52 13.32
C LEU A 35 -1.06 8.05 12.77
N GLY A 36 -0.37 7.26 11.92
CA GLY A 36 0.85 7.70 11.25
C GLY A 36 0.62 8.93 10.38
N ALA A 37 -0.49 8.96 9.65
CA ALA A 37 -0.88 10.14 8.85
C ALA A 37 -1.17 11.37 9.72
N ALA A 38 -1.79 11.18 10.89
CA ALA A 38 -2.01 12.28 11.84
C ALA A 38 -0.68 12.82 12.40
N VAL A 39 0.30 11.94 12.65
CA VAL A 39 1.65 12.37 13.06
C VAL A 39 2.34 13.15 11.94
N VAL A 40 2.23 12.71 10.68
CA VAL A 40 2.74 13.45 9.52
C VAL A 40 2.08 14.81 9.41
N TRP A 41 0.75 14.89 9.59
CA TRP A 41 0.03 16.16 9.61
C TRP A 41 0.58 17.13 10.67
N LEU A 42 0.84 16.65 11.88
CA LEU A 42 1.43 17.47 12.95
C LEU A 42 2.87 17.90 12.61
N HIS A 43 3.68 16.98 12.04
CA HIS A 43 5.07 17.24 11.68
C HIS A 43 5.20 18.36 10.63
N TYR A 44 4.28 18.37 9.64
CA TYR A 44 4.25 19.37 8.58
C TYR A 44 3.28 20.53 8.84
N TYR A 45 2.85 20.73 10.08
CA TYR A 45 1.75 21.65 10.41
C TYR A 45 1.85 23.03 9.74
N PRO A 46 3.00 23.78 9.79
CA PRO A 46 3.11 25.08 9.14
C PRO A 46 3.15 25.02 7.61
N HIS A 47 3.46 23.86 7.03
CA HIS A 47 3.54 23.72 5.58
C HIS A 47 2.17 23.69 4.90
N TRP A 48 1.11 23.30 5.64
CA TRP A 48 -0.23 23.24 5.07
C TRP A 48 -0.75 24.60 4.63
N GLU A 49 -0.50 25.65 5.40
CA GLU A 49 -0.86 27.03 5.03
C GLU A 49 -0.05 27.52 3.82
N ALA A 50 1.17 27.08 3.66
CA ALA A 50 2.04 27.49 2.57
C ALA A 50 1.78 26.71 1.26
N THR A 51 1.00 25.61 1.33
CA THR A 51 0.72 24.74 0.18
C THR A 51 -0.69 25.00 -0.35
N ASN A 52 -0.78 25.77 -1.43
CA ASN A 52 -2.06 26.14 -2.05
C ASN A 52 -2.49 25.17 -3.19
N ASP A 53 -1.86 24.02 -3.31
CA ASP A 53 -2.18 22.99 -4.31
C ASP A 53 -2.83 21.77 -3.64
N PRO A 54 -4.15 21.56 -3.80
CA PRO A 54 -4.87 20.43 -3.23
C PRO A 54 -4.32 19.06 -3.69
N ALA A 55 -3.82 18.95 -4.92
CA ALA A 55 -3.27 17.70 -5.44
C ALA A 55 -1.96 17.33 -4.72
N THR A 56 -1.09 18.30 -4.51
CA THR A 56 0.13 18.12 -3.71
C THR A 56 -0.22 17.75 -2.27
N THR A 57 -1.21 18.40 -1.67
CA THR A 57 -1.66 18.10 -0.30
C THR A 57 -2.20 16.68 -0.20
N LEU A 58 -3.07 16.25 -1.12
CA LEU A 58 -3.58 14.88 -1.14
C LEU A 58 -2.44 13.88 -1.37
N GLY A 59 -1.48 14.19 -2.23
CA GLY A 59 -0.33 13.33 -2.55
C GLY A 59 0.57 12.99 -1.36
N VAL A 60 0.55 13.79 -0.29
CA VAL A 60 1.24 13.45 0.97
C VAL A 60 0.57 12.27 1.68
N PHE A 61 -0.74 12.11 1.53
CA PHE A 61 -1.53 11.11 2.25
C PHE A 61 -1.84 9.89 1.39
N ALA A 62 -2.36 10.08 0.19
CA ALA A 62 -2.92 9.03 -0.65
C ALA A 62 -2.27 8.99 -2.03
N THR A 63 -2.33 7.84 -2.69
CA THR A 63 -1.87 7.71 -4.07
C THR A 63 -2.94 8.18 -5.04
N GLY A 64 -2.49 8.61 -6.22
CA GLY A 64 -3.35 8.99 -7.33
C GLY A 64 -2.74 8.58 -8.67
N PRO A 65 -3.55 8.44 -9.72
CA PRO A 65 -3.05 8.04 -11.02
C PRO A 65 -2.41 9.22 -11.76
N ALA A 66 -1.28 8.98 -12.41
CA ALA A 66 -0.70 9.94 -13.35
C ALA A 66 -1.65 10.19 -14.53
N ILE A 67 -2.31 9.14 -15.01
CA ILE A 67 -3.38 9.20 -16.02
C ILE A 67 -4.58 8.41 -15.47
N ARG A 68 -5.74 9.07 -15.37
CA ARG A 68 -6.95 8.44 -14.81
C ARG A 68 -7.59 7.50 -15.83
N SER A 69 -7.37 6.21 -15.60
CA SER A 69 -8.02 5.12 -16.31
C SER A 69 -8.23 3.98 -15.31
N TYR A 70 -9.41 3.87 -14.73
CA TYR A 70 -9.66 2.96 -13.62
C TYR A 70 -9.24 1.52 -13.89
N ALA A 71 -9.54 1.00 -15.09
CA ALA A 71 -9.15 -0.37 -15.45
C ALA A 71 -7.63 -0.52 -15.55
N ALA A 72 -6.94 0.41 -16.23
CA ALA A 72 -5.49 0.38 -16.34
C ALA A 72 -4.80 0.59 -14.98
N ASN A 73 -5.35 1.51 -14.17
CA ASN A 73 -4.80 1.77 -12.83
C ASN A 73 -5.00 0.56 -11.90
N PHE A 74 -6.16 -0.12 -11.98
CA PHE A 74 -6.38 -1.37 -11.26
C PHE A 74 -5.36 -2.45 -11.68
N ILE A 75 -5.12 -2.62 -12.97
CA ILE A 75 -4.13 -3.57 -13.48
C ILE A 75 -2.71 -3.21 -13.00
N SER A 76 -2.36 -1.92 -12.97
CA SER A 76 -1.07 -1.46 -12.44
C SER A 76 -0.87 -1.83 -10.97
N GLU A 77 -1.86 -1.55 -10.11
CA GLU A 77 -1.81 -1.90 -8.69
C GLU A 77 -1.82 -3.42 -8.47
N PHE A 78 -2.59 -4.16 -9.29
CA PHE A 78 -2.60 -5.61 -9.31
C PHE A 78 -1.21 -6.18 -9.63
N ILE A 79 -0.58 -5.73 -10.71
CA ILE A 79 0.76 -6.19 -11.13
C ILE A 79 1.80 -5.84 -10.07
N GLY A 80 1.84 -4.58 -9.59
CA GLY A 80 2.79 -4.13 -8.58
C GLY A 80 2.71 -4.97 -7.31
N THR A 81 1.49 -5.30 -6.87
CA THR A 81 1.30 -6.12 -5.67
C THR A 81 1.59 -7.60 -5.91
N ALA A 82 1.25 -8.13 -7.09
CA ALA A 82 1.62 -9.49 -7.46
C ALA A 82 3.15 -9.69 -7.44
N VAL A 83 3.91 -8.73 -7.99
CA VAL A 83 5.38 -8.71 -7.95
C VAL A 83 5.88 -8.62 -6.51
N LEU A 84 5.27 -7.77 -5.67
CA LEU A 84 5.63 -7.69 -4.25
C LEU A 84 5.47 -9.04 -3.55
N ILE A 85 4.31 -9.66 -3.66
CA ILE A 85 4.03 -10.94 -2.99
C ILE A 85 4.94 -12.05 -3.52
N PHE A 86 5.14 -12.10 -4.83
CA PHE A 86 6.05 -13.05 -5.45
C PHE A 86 7.48 -12.93 -4.91
N GLY A 87 8.00 -11.70 -4.83
CA GLY A 87 9.32 -11.43 -4.27
C GLY A 87 9.42 -11.77 -2.78
N LEU A 88 8.40 -11.44 -1.98
CA LEU A 88 8.35 -11.80 -0.56
C LEU A 88 8.39 -13.33 -0.37
N LEU A 89 7.62 -14.09 -1.15
CA LEU A 89 7.61 -15.55 -1.10
C LEU A 89 8.92 -16.15 -1.60
N ALA A 90 9.52 -15.58 -2.65
CA ALA A 90 10.84 -16.00 -3.13
C ALA A 90 11.90 -15.83 -2.02
N PHE A 91 11.83 -14.77 -1.24
CA PHE A 91 12.74 -14.55 -0.11
C PHE A 91 12.58 -15.59 1.00
N THR A 92 11.39 -16.20 1.17
CA THR A 92 11.22 -17.28 2.15
C THR A 92 11.94 -18.57 1.75
N LYS A 93 12.26 -18.75 0.48
CA LYS A 93 13.03 -19.91 -0.04
C LYS A 93 14.54 -19.71 0.14
N GLY A 94 15.00 -18.49 0.31
CA GLY A 94 16.42 -18.15 0.49
C GLY A 94 16.90 -18.35 1.92
N LYS A 95 18.20 -18.59 2.08
CA LYS A 95 18.85 -18.50 3.39
C LYS A 95 19.36 -17.08 3.58
N TRP A 96 18.84 -16.39 4.56
CA TRP A 96 19.26 -15.06 4.93
C TRP A 96 20.14 -15.11 6.17
N THR A 97 21.16 -14.25 6.21
CA THR A 97 21.83 -13.93 7.47
C THR A 97 20.85 -13.25 8.41
N ASP A 98 20.88 -13.59 9.67
CA ASP A 98 19.97 -13.04 10.67
C ASP A 98 19.91 -11.50 10.61
N GLY A 99 18.70 -10.98 10.54
CA GLY A 99 18.42 -9.55 10.48
C GLY A 99 18.53 -8.90 9.10
N LEU A 100 18.99 -9.59 8.03
CA LEU A 100 19.09 -8.99 6.69
C LEU A 100 17.81 -9.07 5.84
N ASN A 101 16.90 -9.97 6.16
CA ASN A 101 15.65 -10.11 5.41
C ASN A 101 14.86 -8.78 5.28
N PRO A 102 14.68 -7.96 6.34
CA PRO A 102 14.00 -6.66 6.21
C PRO A 102 14.66 -5.70 5.22
N ILE A 103 15.99 -5.75 5.10
CA ILE A 103 16.73 -4.93 4.12
C ILE A 103 16.38 -5.39 2.69
N GLY A 104 16.36 -6.72 2.45
CA GLY A 104 15.92 -7.28 1.17
C GLY A 104 14.49 -6.87 0.80
N VAL A 105 13.58 -6.90 1.77
CA VAL A 105 12.19 -6.43 1.58
C VAL A 105 12.16 -4.93 1.25
N GLY A 106 12.93 -4.11 1.94
CA GLY A 106 13.05 -2.67 1.66
C GLY A 106 13.54 -2.41 0.24
N ILE A 107 14.57 -3.13 -0.21
CA ILE A 107 15.11 -3.02 -1.58
C ILE A 107 14.05 -3.46 -2.60
N LEU A 108 13.30 -4.55 -2.37
CA LEU A 108 12.22 -4.99 -3.25
C LEU A 108 11.14 -3.90 -3.41
N ILE A 109 10.68 -3.30 -2.30
CA ILE A 109 9.68 -2.24 -2.35
C ILE A 109 10.22 -1.02 -3.09
N THR A 110 11.48 -0.65 -2.87
CA THR A 110 12.14 0.45 -3.58
C THR A 110 12.23 0.16 -5.09
N ALA A 111 12.61 -1.06 -5.47
CA ALA A 111 12.67 -1.48 -6.87
C ALA A 111 11.29 -1.40 -7.55
N ILE A 112 10.22 -1.86 -6.87
CA ILE A 112 8.84 -1.74 -7.37
C ILE A 112 8.47 -0.26 -7.53
N GLY A 113 8.76 0.59 -6.56
CA GLY A 113 8.49 2.03 -6.63
C GLY A 113 9.16 2.70 -7.83
N LEU A 114 10.44 2.40 -8.06
CA LEU A 114 11.22 2.97 -9.16
C LEU A 114 10.79 2.44 -10.53
N SER A 115 10.38 1.18 -10.64
CA SER A 115 10.05 0.54 -11.93
C SER A 115 8.57 0.58 -12.30
N LEU A 116 7.66 0.45 -11.33
CA LEU A 116 6.22 0.32 -11.54
C LEU A 116 5.41 1.48 -10.95
N GLY A 117 6.05 2.39 -10.21
CA GLY A 117 5.36 3.46 -9.48
C GLY A 117 4.79 4.58 -10.36
N GLY A 118 5.30 4.76 -11.58
CA GLY A 118 4.95 5.92 -12.42
C GLY A 118 3.48 6.02 -12.82
N THR A 119 2.73 4.91 -12.81
CA THR A 119 1.33 4.89 -13.27
C THR A 119 0.33 5.29 -12.18
N THR A 120 0.55 4.89 -10.92
CA THR A 120 -0.45 5.00 -9.84
C THR A 120 0.14 5.47 -8.51
N GLY A 121 1.45 5.67 -8.44
CA GLY A 121 2.13 5.93 -7.17
C GLY A 121 2.36 4.66 -6.33
N TYR A 122 2.25 3.48 -6.94
CA TYR A 122 2.49 2.16 -6.31
C TYR A 122 1.94 2.06 -4.88
N ALA A 123 0.63 2.20 -4.73
CA ALA A 123 0.01 2.00 -3.42
C ALA A 123 0.36 0.62 -2.86
N ILE A 124 0.17 -0.42 -3.65
CA ILE A 124 0.47 -1.84 -3.39
C ILE A 124 0.10 -2.32 -1.98
N ASN A 125 -0.69 -1.50 -1.27
CA ASN A 125 -1.02 -1.66 0.13
C ASN A 125 -2.31 -0.89 0.46
N PRO A 126 -3.44 -1.57 0.68
CA PRO A 126 -4.70 -0.91 1.00
C PRO A 126 -4.64 0.01 2.23
N ALA A 127 -3.90 -0.36 3.28
CA ALA A 127 -3.81 0.47 4.47
C ALA A 127 -2.94 1.72 4.24
N ARG A 128 -1.91 1.65 3.39
CA ARG A 128 -1.03 2.76 3.01
C ARG A 128 -1.78 3.84 2.24
N ASP A 129 -2.86 3.49 1.55
CA ASP A 129 -3.70 4.47 0.85
C ASP A 129 -4.93 4.87 1.67
N LEU A 130 -5.77 3.90 2.07
CA LEU A 130 -7.06 4.18 2.69
C LEU A 130 -6.93 4.84 4.08
N GLY A 131 -5.97 4.41 4.91
CA GLY A 131 -5.77 4.99 6.24
C GLY A 131 -5.42 6.48 6.18
N PRO A 132 -4.37 6.87 5.44
CA PRO A 132 -4.03 8.28 5.26
C PRO A 132 -5.08 9.07 4.46
N ARG A 133 -5.79 8.47 3.50
CA ARG A 133 -6.90 9.12 2.78
C ARG A 133 -8.04 9.49 3.74
N LEU A 134 -8.36 8.62 4.70
CA LEU A 134 -9.29 8.91 5.78
C LEU A 134 -8.77 10.05 6.66
N ALA A 135 -7.48 10.04 7.02
CA ALA A 135 -6.86 11.12 7.77
C ALA A 135 -6.97 12.45 7.01
N HIS A 136 -6.65 12.47 5.71
CA HIS A 136 -6.82 13.66 4.87
C HIS A 136 -8.27 14.18 4.88
N ALA A 137 -9.26 13.29 4.83
CA ALA A 137 -10.67 13.68 4.86
C ALA A 137 -11.07 14.32 6.21
N ILE A 138 -10.57 13.80 7.32
CA ILE A 138 -11.00 14.16 8.68
C ILE A 138 -10.20 15.36 9.24
N LEU A 139 -8.88 15.40 8.99
CA LEU A 139 -7.99 16.39 9.60
C LEU A 139 -8.25 17.80 9.05
N PRO A 140 -8.09 18.84 9.87
CA PRO A 140 -8.22 20.23 9.45
C PRO A 140 -6.93 20.68 8.73
N ILE A 141 -6.83 20.32 7.45
CA ILE A 141 -5.70 20.67 6.59
C ILE A 141 -6.08 21.89 5.76
N ALA A 142 -5.28 22.95 5.79
CA ALA A 142 -5.52 24.13 4.98
C ALA A 142 -5.46 23.77 3.48
N HIS A 143 -6.36 24.36 2.68
CA HIS A 143 -6.43 24.23 1.22
C HIS A 143 -6.51 22.79 0.67
N LYS A 144 -6.92 21.79 1.48
CA LYS A 144 -6.80 20.36 1.17
C LYS A 144 -7.62 19.83 -0.02
N GLY A 145 -8.70 20.50 -0.39
CA GLY A 145 -9.58 20.01 -1.45
C GLY A 145 -10.29 18.68 -1.14
N ASP A 146 -10.62 17.92 -2.19
CA ASP A 146 -11.28 16.61 -2.10
C ASP A 146 -10.27 15.49 -1.82
N SER A 147 -10.72 14.41 -1.17
CA SER A 147 -9.91 13.23 -0.88
C SER A 147 -9.93 12.16 -1.97
N ASP A 148 -10.48 12.45 -3.14
CA ASP A 148 -10.56 11.57 -4.32
C ASP A 148 -11.14 10.17 -4.02
N TRP A 149 -12.28 10.14 -3.32
CA TRP A 149 -12.97 8.89 -2.96
C TRP A 149 -13.35 8.02 -4.16
N PRO A 150 -13.73 8.58 -5.35
CA PRO A 150 -14.01 7.78 -6.54
C PRO A 150 -12.84 6.91 -6.99
N TYR A 151 -11.60 7.27 -6.62
CA TYR A 151 -10.40 6.50 -6.95
C TYR A 151 -10.03 5.47 -5.88
N ALA A 152 -10.47 5.64 -4.63
CA ALA A 152 -10.00 4.88 -3.47
C ALA A 152 -10.13 3.35 -3.61
N TRP A 153 -11.10 2.85 -4.39
CA TRP A 153 -11.28 1.41 -4.61
C TRP A 153 -10.11 0.76 -5.37
N VAL A 154 -9.41 1.53 -6.23
CA VAL A 154 -8.28 1.03 -7.03
C VAL A 154 -7.12 0.57 -6.14
N PRO A 155 -6.55 1.42 -5.25
CA PRO A 155 -5.48 1.03 -4.34
C PRO A 155 -5.93 0.07 -3.22
N ILE A 156 -7.21 -0.25 -3.13
CA ILE A 156 -7.74 -1.29 -2.24
C ILE A 156 -7.84 -2.62 -2.98
N LEU A 157 -8.67 -2.69 -4.03
CA LEU A 157 -9.00 -3.95 -4.69
C LEU A 157 -7.88 -4.46 -5.61
N GLY A 158 -7.15 -3.55 -6.27
CA GLY A 158 -6.01 -3.93 -7.10
C GLY A 158 -4.95 -4.71 -6.32
N PRO A 159 -4.45 -4.15 -5.19
CA PRO A 159 -3.50 -4.86 -4.35
C PRO A 159 -4.05 -6.15 -3.73
N LEU A 160 -5.29 -6.18 -3.25
CA LEU A 160 -5.87 -7.40 -2.68
C LEU A 160 -5.93 -8.53 -3.71
N ALA A 161 -6.43 -8.23 -4.91
CA ALA A 161 -6.52 -9.21 -5.99
C ALA A 161 -5.12 -9.64 -6.49
N GLY A 162 -4.23 -8.67 -6.75
CA GLY A 162 -2.87 -8.93 -7.21
C GLY A 162 -2.06 -9.75 -6.20
N GLY A 163 -2.22 -9.45 -4.91
CA GLY A 163 -1.56 -10.17 -3.84
C GLY A 163 -1.95 -11.64 -3.79
N VAL A 164 -3.26 -11.92 -3.80
CA VAL A 164 -3.79 -13.30 -3.76
C VAL A 164 -3.36 -14.08 -5.01
N VAL A 165 -3.51 -13.49 -6.20
CA VAL A 165 -3.13 -14.15 -7.46
C VAL A 165 -1.61 -14.39 -7.51
N GLY A 166 -0.80 -13.42 -7.12
CA GLY A 166 0.66 -13.55 -7.05
C GLY A 166 1.08 -14.69 -6.11
N ALA A 167 0.43 -14.82 -4.95
CA ALA A 167 0.68 -15.92 -4.02
C ALA A 167 0.29 -17.28 -4.61
N LEU A 168 -0.89 -17.39 -5.22
CA LEU A 168 -1.34 -18.64 -5.84
C LEU A 168 -0.45 -19.07 -7.00
N ILE A 169 -0.04 -18.14 -7.87
CA ILE A 169 0.92 -18.44 -8.94
C ILE A 169 2.23 -18.98 -8.36
N PHE A 170 2.74 -18.36 -7.29
CA PHE A 170 3.98 -18.81 -6.65
C PHE A 170 3.89 -20.26 -6.14
N THR A 171 2.73 -20.69 -5.62
CA THR A 171 2.56 -22.04 -5.06
C THR A 171 2.58 -23.16 -6.12
N VAL A 172 2.33 -22.83 -7.38
CA VAL A 172 2.31 -23.82 -8.49
C VAL A 172 3.63 -23.85 -9.29
N LEU A 173 4.55 -22.97 -8.98
CA LEU A 173 5.89 -22.98 -9.56
C LEU A 173 6.78 -24.00 -8.86
N PRO A 174 7.68 -24.69 -9.61
CA PRO A 174 8.57 -25.70 -9.07
C PRO A 174 9.61 -25.16 -8.09
#